data_90b49eeb56757831032969aa222f79bd
#
_entry.id   90b49eeb56757831032969aa222f79bd
#
_cell.length_a   1.000
_cell.length_b   1.000
_cell.length_c   1.000
_cell.angle_alpha   90.00
_cell.angle_beta   90.00
_cell.angle_gamma   90.00
#
_symmetry.space_group_name_H-M   'P 1'
#
loop_
_entity.id
_entity.type
_entity.pdbx_description
1 polymer ?
#
loop_
_entity_poly.entity_id
_entity_poly.type
_entity_poly.pdbx_seq_one_letter_code
_entity_poly.pdbx_strand_id
1 'polypeptide(L)'
;MRAIDTLPDAHGHFGVYGGMFVPETLMTALHELAAEYERAKNDPQFQNQLAQLLRDFAGRPTPLYFAERLTKKLGAAKIYLKREDLLHTGAHKINNALGQILLAQGMGKKRIIAETGAGQHGVATATVAARFGCECVIYMGAVDMERQALNVARMKFLGAKVVTVTAGQATLKEAISEAMRDWVTNVRTTHYILGSALGSHPYPMMVRDFQRVIGQETRQQILDREQRLPDLLVACVGGGSNAIGLFHPFLNDESVRMVGVEAGGEGIRSGKHAARFQGGRLGVLQGTKTFLLANEDGQIELTHSVSAGLDYAAVGPEHSYLREIGRVEYDFATDEEALAGFKLLSETEGIIPALETAHAVAHIAKVAPKMAPDKIIVMNCSGRGDKDVATAAKHLLSRTR
;
A
#
# COMPACT_ATOMS: atom_id res chain seq x y z
N MET A 1 9.07 -9.04 -26.04
CA MET A 1 8.68 -8.85 -24.61
C MET A 1 7.23 -9.29 -24.48
N ARG A 2 6.87 -10.03 -23.43
CA ARG A 2 5.43 -10.23 -23.11
C ARG A 2 4.84 -8.86 -22.77
N ALA A 3 3.62 -8.58 -23.19
CA ALA A 3 2.93 -7.36 -22.83
C ALA A 3 2.85 -7.29 -21.28
N ILE A 4 3.15 -6.14 -20.71
CA ILE A 4 3.22 -5.96 -19.22
C ILE A 4 1.89 -6.34 -18.55
N ASP A 5 0.79 -6.10 -19.24
CA ASP A 5 -0.59 -6.37 -18.81
C ASP A 5 -0.94 -7.87 -18.73
N THR A 6 -0.10 -8.77 -19.28
CA THR A 6 -0.32 -10.23 -19.21
C THR A 6 0.37 -10.86 -18.00
N LEU A 7 1.03 -10.07 -17.16
CA LEU A 7 1.70 -10.54 -15.96
C LEU A 7 0.77 -10.52 -14.74
N PRO A 8 0.98 -11.41 -13.77
CA PRO A 8 2.01 -12.45 -13.72
C PRO A 8 1.73 -13.61 -14.68
N ASP A 9 2.72 -14.51 -14.88
CA ASP A 9 2.51 -15.77 -15.58
C ASP A 9 1.59 -16.73 -14.77
N ALA A 10 1.31 -17.90 -15.35
CA ALA A 10 0.43 -18.90 -14.71
C ALA A 10 0.95 -19.43 -13.36
N HIS A 11 2.23 -19.22 -13.04
CA HIS A 11 2.84 -19.59 -11.78
C HIS A 11 3.02 -18.41 -10.80
N GLY A 12 2.48 -17.24 -11.16
CA GLY A 12 2.53 -16.05 -10.33
C GLY A 12 3.83 -15.26 -10.42
N HIS A 13 4.60 -15.41 -11.50
CA HIS A 13 5.86 -14.70 -11.65
C HIS A 13 5.75 -13.45 -12.53
N PHE A 14 6.43 -12.41 -12.09
CA PHE A 14 6.77 -11.19 -12.83
C PHE A 14 8.26 -11.26 -13.19
N GLY A 15 8.59 -11.88 -14.32
CA GLY A 15 9.98 -12.24 -14.64
C GLY A 15 10.54 -13.23 -13.62
N VAL A 16 11.59 -12.86 -12.89
CA VAL A 16 12.20 -13.70 -11.83
C VAL A 16 11.58 -13.49 -10.44
N TYR A 17 10.64 -12.56 -10.31
CA TYR A 17 10.01 -12.15 -9.05
C TYR A 17 8.64 -12.82 -8.89
N GLY A 18 8.13 -12.86 -7.66
CA GLY A 18 6.82 -13.46 -7.34
C GLY A 18 6.92 -14.92 -6.95
N GLY A 19 5.95 -15.72 -7.40
CA GLY A 19 5.85 -17.15 -7.13
C GLY A 19 5.17 -17.50 -5.81
N MET A 20 5.29 -18.78 -5.38
CA MET A 20 4.68 -19.32 -4.15
C MET A 20 5.75 -20.02 -3.31
N PHE A 21 6.46 -19.27 -2.49
CA PHE A 21 7.52 -19.79 -1.60
C PHE A 21 6.97 -19.97 -0.17
N VAL A 22 6.05 -20.91 -0.02
CA VAL A 22 5.37 -21.21 1.24
C VAL A 22 5.51 -22.67 1.62
N PRO A 23 5.28 -23.04 2.91
CA PRO A 23 5.13 -24.43 3.31
C PRO A 23 4.04 -25.13 2.50
N GLU A 24 4.21 -26.41 2.21
CA GLU A 24 3.26 -27.25 1.45
C GLU A 24 1.84 -27.20 2.03
N THR A 25 1.72 -27.06 3.34
CA THR A 25 0.46 -26.94 4.07
C THR A 25 -0.40 -25.75 3.63
N LEU A 26 0.20 -24.69 3.05
CA LEU A 26 -0.52 -23.52 2.52
C LEU A 26 -0.84 -23.63 1.03
N MET A 27 -0.24 -24.56 0.29
CA MET A 27 -0.42 -24.65 -1.16
C MET A 27 -1.89 -24.85 -1.54
N THR A 28 -2.60 -25.74 -0.83
CA THR A 28 -4.03 -26.00 -1.08
C THR A 28 -4.86 -24.72 -0.92
N ALA A 29 -4.60 -23.91 0.12
CA ALA A 29 -5.34 -22.67 0.35
C ALA A 29 -5.03 -21.61 -0.71
N LEU A 30 -3.78 -21.52 -1.17
CA LEU A 30 -3.40 -20.60 -2.24
C LEU A 30 -4.01 -21.01 -3.58
N HIS A 31 -4.07 -22.30 -3.89
CA HIS A 31 -4.74 -22.79 -5.09
C HIS A 31 -6.27 -22.56 -5.03
N GLU A 32 -6.92 -22.80 -3.85
CA GLU A 32 -8.32 -22.47 -3.62
C GLU A 32 -8.59 -20.97 -3.88
N LEU A 33 -7.74 -20.10 -3.31
CA LEU A 33 -7.85 -18.66 -3.49
C LEU A 33 -7.62 -18.23 -4.94
N ALA A 34 -6.63 -18.81 -5.63
CA ALA A 34 -6.34 -18.50 -7.02
C ALA A 34 -7.51 -18.91 -7.93
N ALA A 35 -8.08 -20.09 -7.71
CA ALA A 35 -9.24 -20.59 -8.47
C ALA A 35 -10.49 -19.71 -8.23
N GLU A 36 -10.76 -19.36 -6.97
CA GLU A 36 -11.89 -18.48 -6.65
C GLU A 36 -11.69 -17.07 -7.25
N TYR A 37 -10.47 -16.54 -7.20
CA TYR A 37 -10.19 -15.24 -7.80
C TYR A 37 -10.36 -15.26 -9.32
N GLU A 38 -9.88 -16.31 -10.03
CA GLU A 38 -10.08 -16.46 -11.47
C GLU A 38 -11.57 -16.56 -11.85
N ARG A 39 -12.37 -17.24 -11.03
CA ARG A 39 -13.81 -17.26 -11.19
C ARG A 39 -14.43 -15.89 -10.98
N ALA A 40 -14.10 -15.24 -9.87
CA ALA A 40 -14.68 -13.96 -9.44
C ALA A 40 -14.36 -12.79 -10.39
N LYS A 41 -13.16 -12.74 -10.94
CA LYS A 41 -12.76 -11.65 -11.85
C LYS A 41 -13.57 -11.64 -13.16
N ASN A 42 -14.11 -12.80 -13.57
CA ASN A 42 -14.92 -12.97 -14.76
C ASN A 42 -16.43 -13.09 -14.47
N ASP A 43 -16.84 -13.05 -13.19
CA ASP A 43 -18.23 -13.15 -12.75
C ASP A 43 -18.88 -11.76 -12.69
N PRO A 44 -19.86 -11.44 -13.57
CA PRO A 44 -20.55 -10.15 -13.53
C PRO A 44 -21.25 -9.86 -12.18
N GLN A 45 -21.73 -10.89 -11.48
CA GLN A 45 -22.38 -10.70 -10.19
C GLN A 45 -21.38 -10.24 -9.13
N PHE A 46 -20.20 -10.86 -9.07
CA PHE A 46 -19.09 -10.44 -8.19
C PHE A 46 -18.66 -9.00 -8.51
N GLN A 47 -18.45 -8.70 -9.78
CA GLN A 47 -17.98 -7.37 -10.22
C GLN A 47 -19.03 -6.27 -9.89
N ASN A 48 -20.30 -6.52 -10.11
CA ASN A 48 -21.38 -5.59 -9.77
C ASN A 48 -21.49 -5.38 -8.26
N GLN A 49 -21.38 -6.45 -7.45
CA GLN A 49 -21.40 -6.34 -6.00
C GLN A 49 -20.20 -5.55 -5.47
N LEU A 50 -19.00 -5.81 -5.99
CA LEU A 50 -17.81 -5.06 -5.64
C LEU A 50 -17.94 -3.57 -6.02
N ALA A 51 -18.39 -3.29 -7.25
CA ALA A 51 -18.62 -1.92 -7.73
C ALA A 51 -19.64 -1.17 -6.85
N GLN A 52 -20.73 -1.84 -6.46
CA GLN A 52 -21.72 -1.27 -5.54
C GLN A 52 -21.10 -0.95 -4.17
N LEU A 53 -20.35 -1.87 -3.58
CA LEU A 53 -19.69 -1.64 -2.29
C LEU A 53 -18.64 -0.52 -2.37
N LEU A 54 -17.88 -0.46 -3.44
CA LEU A 54 -16.91 0.62 -3.66
C LEU A 54 -17.61 1.98 -3.75
N ARG A 55 -18.77 2.07 -4.42
CA ARG A 55 -19.55 3.31 -4.54
C ARG A 55 -20.28 3.65 -3.24
N ASP A 56 -21.11 2.74 -2.72
CA ASP A 56 -22.10 3.06 -1.71
C ASP A 56 -21.54 2.93 -0.27
N PHE A 57 -20.48 2.14 -0.07
CA PHE A 57 -19.86 1.92 1.22
C PHE A 57 -18.47 2.55 1.35
N ALA A 58 -17.62 2.41 0.35
CA ALA A 58 -16.28 3.02 0.39
C ALA A 58 -16.27 4.50 0.00
N GLY A 59 -17.24 4.99 -0.78
CA GLY A 59 -17.37 6.40 -1.16
C GLY A 59 -16.61 6.74 -2.46
N ARG A 60 -16.50 5.78 -3.39
CA ARG A 60 -15.89 6.03 -4.71
C ARG A 60 -16.90 6.64 -5.71
N PRO A 61 -16.44 7.36 -6.76
CA PRO A 61 -15.04 7.68 -7.06
C PRO A 61 -14.45 8.72 -6.10
N THR A 62 -13.16 8.57 -5.76
CA THR A 62 -12.48 9.62 -4.99
C THR A 62 -12.14 10.81 -5.89
N PRO A 63 -12.15 12.05 -5.35
CA PRO A 63 -11.80 13.22 -6.15
C PRO A 63 -10.35 13.21 -6.64
N LEU A 64 -10.15 13.75 -7.85
CA LEU A 64 -8.85 14.24 -8.29
C LEU A 64 -8.81 15.75 -8.01
N TYR A 65 -8.11 16.16 -6.95
CA TYR A 65 -8.10 17.52 -6.43
C TYR A 65 -6.90 18.30 -6.98
N PHE A 66 -7.15 19.49 -7.56
CA PHE A 66 -6.07 20.40 -7.97
C PHE A 66 -5.51 21.11 -6.73
N ALA A 67 -4.26 20.86 -6.39
CA ALA A 67 -3.57 21.45 -5.24
C ALA A 67 -3.00 22.83 -5.63
N GLU A 68 -3.89 23.85 -5.70
CA GLU A 68 -3.56 25.17 -6.25
C GLU A 68 -2.49 25.88 -5.43
N ARG A 69 -2.62 25.88 -4.10
CA ARG A 69 -1.65 26.58 -3.23
C ARG A 69 -0.32 25.89 -3.19
N LEU A 70 -0.32 24.54 -3.22
CA LEU A 70 0.92 23.75 -3.31
C LEU A 70 1.60 24.00 -4.66
N THR A 71 0.86 23.97 -5.77
CA THR A 71 1.35 24.32 -7.11
C THR A 71 2.01 25.69 -7.11
N LYS A 72 1.32 26.70 -6.56
CA LYS A 72 1.80 28.08 -6.47
C LYS A 72 3.05 28.20 -5.56
N LYS A 73 3.07 27.49 -4.45
CA LYS A 73 4.18 27.47 -3.48
C LYS A 73 5.44 26.87 -4.09
N LEU A 74 5.32 25.84 -4.90
CA LEU A 74 6.45 25.17 -5.55
C LEU A 74 6.85 25.83 -6.88
N GLY A 75 5.98 26.66 -7.45
CA GLY A 75 6.29 27.57 -8.54
C GLY A 75 6.47 26.94 -9.93
N ALA A 76 5.91 25.72 -10.18
CA ALA A 76 6.13 25.03 -11.45
C ALA A 76 4.93 24.17 -11.90
N ALA A 77 5.14 22.86 -12.09
CA ALA A 77 4.14 21.95 -12.63
C ALA A 77 2.81 21.96 -11.87
N LYS A 78 1.69 21.78 -12.57
CA LYS A 78 0.37 21.58 -11.97
C LYS A 78 0.36 20.31 -11.13
N ILE A 79 -0.08 20.39 -9.88
CA ILE A 79 -0.12 19.25 -8.95
C ILE A 79 -1.56 18.85 -8.66
N TYR A 80 -1.90 17.60 -8.96
CA TYR A 80 -3.17 16.99 -8.63
C TYR A 80 -2.99 15.89 -7.57
N LEU A 81 -3.92 15.80 -6.63
CA LEU A 81 -3.96 14.79 -5.59
C LEU A 81 -5.13 13.85 -5.85
N LYS A 82 -4.87 12.56 -6.03
CA LYS A 82 -5.89 11.52 -5.99
C LYS A 82 -6.21 11.21 -4.54
N ARG A 83 -7.41 11.57 -4.09
CA ARG A 83 -7.81 11.70 -2.67
C ARG A 83 -8.30 10.38 -2.07
N GLU A 84 -7.43 9.36 -2.00
CA GLU A 84 -7.75 8.08 -1.36
C GLU A 84 -7.89 8.19 0.18
N ASP A 85 -7.42 9.27 0.76
CA ASP A 85 -7.61 9.66 2.16
C ASP A 85 -9.07 9.97 2.53
N LEU A 86 -9.93 10.23 1.54
CA LEU A 86 -11.37 10.50 1.74
C LEU A 86 -12.23 9.25 1.74
N LEU A 87 -11.67 8.08 1.44
CA LEU A 87 -12.40 6.83 1.50
C LEU A 87 -12.84 6.49 2.92
N HIS A 88 -13.91 5.73 3.03
CA HIS A 88 -14.29 5.08 4.29
C HIS A 88 -13.08 4.34 4.87
N THR A 89 -12.84 4.47 6.17
CA THR A 89 -11.64 4.09 6.92
C THR A 89 -10.44 5.04 6.80
N GLY A 90 -10.42 5.94 5.82
CA GLY A 90 -9.42 7.00 5.70
C GLY A 90 -8.17 6.63 4.90
N ALA A 91 -8.22 5.57 4.09
CA ALA A 91 -7.12 5.16 3.21
C ALA A 91 -7.60 4.17 2.11
N HIS A 92 -6.78 4.00 1.08
CA HIS A 92 -6.98 3.08 -0.05
C HIS A 92 -7.20 1.60 0.35
N LYS A 93 -6.84 1.19 1.57
CA LYS A 93 -6.87 -0.21 2.01
C LYS A 93 -8.25 -0.85 1.92
N ILE A 94 -9.32 -0.07 2.04
CA ILE A 94 -10.71 -0.55 1.96
C ILE A 94 -11.03 -1.17 0.59
N ASN A 95 -10.43 -0.69 -0.50
CA ASN A 95 -10.66 -1.23 -1.84
C ASN A 95 -10.32 -2.72 -1.90
N ASN A 96 -9.12 -3.05 -1.45
CA ASN A 96 -8.62 -4.42 -1.40
C ASN A 96 -9.39 -5.28 -0.38
N ALA A 97 -9.67 -4.73 0.80
CA ALA A 97 -10.39 -5.47 1.85
C ALA A 97 -11.79 -5.88 1.40
N LEU A 98 -12.50 -5.01 0.65
CA LEU A 98 -13.81 -5.33 0.05
C LEU A 98 -13.72 -6.45 -0.99
N GLY A 99 -12.73 -6.42 -1.87
CA GLY A 99 -12.53 -7.50 -2.84
C GLY A 99 -12.24 -8.84 -2.15
N GLN A 100 -11.32 -8.85 -1.18
CA GLN A 100 -10.93 -10.08 -0.50
C GLN A 100 -12.03 -10.65 0.41
N ILE A 101 -12.86 -9.81 1.06
CA ILE A 101 -13.97 -10.34 1.89
C ILE A 101 -15.03 -11.02 1.00
N LEU A 102 -15.29 -10.50 -0.20
CA LEU A 102 -16.19 -11.15 -1.15
C LEU A 102 -15.65 -12.51 -1.62
N LEU A 103 -14.34 -12.63 -1.87
CA LEU A 103 -13.70 -13.91 -2.16
C LEU A 103 -13.83 -14.88 -0.98
N ALA A 104 -13.58 -14.40 0.24
CA ALA A 104 -13.74 -15.21 1.45
C ALA A 104 -15.17 -15.78 1.57
N GLN A 105 -16.18 -14.98 1.27
CA GLN A 105 -17.58 -15.45 1.24
C GLN A 105 -17.80 -16.50 0.15
N GLY A 106 -17.26 -16.28 -1.06
CA GLY A 106 -17.35 -17.26 -2.16
C GLY A 106 -16.73 -18.60 -1.80
N MET A 107 -15.64 -18.60 -1.02
CA MET A 107 -14.99 -19.80 -0.47
C MET A 107 -15.66 -20.34 0.80
N GLY A 108 -16.73 -19.73 1.31
CA GLY A 108 -17.42 -20.15 2.54
C GLY A 108 -16.61 -19.91 3.83
N LYS A 109 -15.59 -19.06 3.81
CA LYS A 109 -14.77 -18.75 4.99
C LYS A 109 -15.52 -17.78 5.91
N LYS A 110 -15.63 -18.13 7.20
CA LYS A 110 -16.35 -17.33 8.21
C LYS A 110 -15.43 -16.60 9.19
N ARG A 111 -14.17 -16.93 9.19
CA ARG A 111 -13.14 -16.32 10.01
C ARG A 111 -12.12 -15.59 9.12
N ILE A 112 -11.85 -14.36 9.49
CA ILE A 112 -10.90 -13.47 8.78
C ILE A 112 -9.74 -13.16 9.69
N ILE A 113 -8.53 -13.26 9.16
CA ILE A 113 -7.33 -12.79 9.84
C ILE A 113 -6.61 -11.76 8.97
N ALA A 114 -5.85 -10.88 9.60
CA ALA A 114 -4.93 -9.96 8.94
C ALA A 114 -3.79 -9.56 9.87
N GLU A 115 -2.73 -9.08 9.26
CA GLU A 115 -1.65 -8.34 9.93
C GLU A 115 -1.84 -6.84 9.77
N THR A 116 -1.19 -6.06 10.61
CA THR A 116 -1.11 -4.61 10.39
C THR A 116 0.09 -3.98 11.12
N GLY A 117 0.74 -2.98 10.50
CA GLY A 117 1.75 -2.11 11.11
C GLY A 117 1.14 -0.76 11.49
N ALA A 118 0.89 0.12 10.51
CA ALA A 118 0.25 1.43 10.73
C ALA A 118 -1.22 1.34 11.21
N GLY A 119 -1.81 0.15 11.26
CA GLY A 119 -3.18 -0.07 11.68
C GLY A 119 -4.25 0.14 10.60
N GLN A 120 -3.94 0.81 9.50
CA GLN A 120 -4.93 1.12 8.46
C GLN A 120 -5.48 -0.13 7.76
N HIS A 121 -4.63 -1.12 7.51
CA HIS A 121 -5.09 -2.40 6.96
C HIS A 121 -5.97 -3.15 7.95
N GLY A 122 -5.55 -3.21 9.22
CA GLY A 122 -6.34 -3.82 10.30
C GLY A 122 -7.72 -3.17 10.44
N VAL A 123 -7.80 -1.84 10.41
CA VAL A 123 -9.08 -1.11 10.43
C VAL A 123 -9.94 -1.45 9.22
N ALA A 124 -9.37 -1.48 8.00
CA ALA A 124 -10.12 -1.84 6.80
C ALA A 124 -10.65 -3.29 6.87
N THR A 125 -9.82 -4.23 7.33
CA THR A 125 -10.20 -5.63 7.51
C THR A 125 -11.28 -5.80 8.58
N ALA A 126 -11.12 -5.17 9.74
CA ALA A 126 -12.14 -5.18 10.80
C ALA A 126 -13.47 -4.58 10.32
N THR A 127 -13.41 -3.50 9.52
CA THR A 127 -14.59 -2.86 8.94
C THR A 127 -15.37 -3.80 8.02
N VAL A 128 -14.69 -4.48 7.09
CA VAL A 128 -15.37 -5.41 6.19
C VAL A 128 -15.83 -6.66 6.92
N ALA A 129 -15.05 -7.18 7.87
CA ALA A 129 -15.46 -8.33 8.69
C ALA A 129 -16.74 -8.04 9.49
N ALA A 130 -16.82 -6.86 10.14
CA ALA A 130 -18.03 -6.40 10.84
C ALA A 130 -19.23 -6.29 9.89
N ARG A 131 -19.04 -5.67 8.71
CA ARG A 131 -20.09 -5.50 7.69
C ARG A 131 -20.64 -6.83 7.18
N PHE A 132 -19.81 -7.86 7.12
CA PHE A 132 -20.16 -9.17 6.57
C PHE A 132 -20.40 -10.25 7.64
N GLY A 133 -20.36 -9.89 8.92
CA GLY A 133 -20.66 -10.80 10.04
C GLY A 133 -19.61 -11.90 10.23
N CYS A 134 -18.34 -11.63 9.89
CA CYS A 134 -17.26 -12.58 10.05
C CYS A 134 -16.52 -12.38 11.38
N GLU A 135 -16.05 -13.47 11.98
CA GLU A 135 -15.05 -13.38 13.06
C GLU A 135 -13.78 -12.72 12.51
N CYS A 136 -13.20 -11.80 13.28
CA CYS A 136 -12.00 -11.07 12.84
C CYS A 136 -10.89 -11.07 13.88
N VAL A 137 -9.69 -11.50 13.50
CA VAL A 137 -8.48 -11.47 14.33
C VAL A 137 -7.39 -10.69 13.60
N ILE A 138 -6.86 -9.65 14.26
CA ILE A 138 -5.81 -8.79 13.71
C ILE A 138 -4.53 -8.95 14.52
N TYR A 139 -3.44 -9.32 13.86
CA TYR A 139 -2.10 -9.41 14.44
C TYR A 139 -1.38 -8.08 14.29
N MET A 140 -0.84 -7.55 15.38
CA MET A 140 -0.12 -6.28 15.36
C MET A 140 1.05 -6.32 16.35
N GLY A 141 2.21 -5.83 15.93
CA GLY A 141 3.39 -5.76 16.79
C GLY A 141 3.17 -4.80 17.97
N ALA A 142 3.71 -5.13 19.14
CA ALA A 142 3.53 -4.33 20.36
C ALA A 142 4.04 -2.88 20.16
N VAL A 143 5.17 -2.70 19.47
CA VAL A 143 5.73 -1.37 19.17
C VAL A 143 4.78 -0.57 18.27
N ASP A 144 4.20 -1.23 17.24
CA ASP A 144 3.25 -0.58 16.34
C ASP A 144 1.93 -0.25 17.03
N MET A 145 1.46 -1.10 17.97
CA MET A 145 0.25 -0.85 18.74
C MET A 145 0.37 0.43 19.60
N GLU A 146 1.54 0.67 20.18
CA GLU A 146 1.80 1.88 20.95
C GLU A 146 1.79 3.12 20.04
N ARG A 147 2.51 3.05 18.91
CA ARG A 147 2.59 4.15 17.93
C ARG A 147 1.23 4.49 17.31
N GLN A 148 0.32 3.52 17.19
CA GLN A 148 -0.93 3.61 16.44
C GLN A 148 -2.17 3.25 17.29
N ALA A 149 -2.17 3.67 18.56
CA ALA A 149 -3.21 3.36 19.55
C ALA A 149 -4.63 3.74 19.07
N LEU A 150 -4.79 4.82 18.30
CA LEU A 150 -6.07 5.22 17.70
C LEU A 150 -6.64 4.12 16.79
N ASN A 151 -5.82 3.53 15.93
CA ASN A 151 -6.27 2.46 15.04
C ASN A 151 -6.55 1.17 15.81
N VAL A 152 -5.80 0.88 16.88
CA VAL A 152 -6.10 -0.26 17.79
C VAL A 152 -7.49 -0.11 18.41
N ALA A 153 -7.83 1.09 18.89
CA ALA A 153 -9.17 1.37 19.43
C ALA A 153 -10.26 1.18 18.36
N ARG A 154 -10.03 1.71 17.14
CA ARG A 154 -10.98 1.55 16.02
C ARG A 154 -11.24 0.08 15.68
N MET A 155 -10.18 -0.75 15.59
CA MET A 155 -10.33 -2.19 15.32
C MET A 155 -11.17 -2.89 16.40
N LYS A 156 -10.94 -2.57 17.68
CA LYS A 156 -11.71 -3.10 18.81
C LYS A 156 -13.19 -2.68 18.77
N PHE A 157 -13.48 -1.41 18.46
CA PHE A 157 -14.87 -0.94 18.28
C PHE A 157 -15.59 -1.63 17.13
N LEU A 158 -14.85 -2.03 16.09
CA LEU A 158 -15.38 -2.81 14.97
C LEU A 158 -15.54 -4.30 15.28
N GLY A 159 -15.30 -4.72 16.53
CA GLY A 159 -15.48 -6.09 16.98
C GLY A 159 -14.30 -7.03 16.69
N ALA A 160 -13.19 -6.53 16.18
CA ALA A 160 -12.03 -7.38 15.92
C ALA A 160 -11.25 -7.68 17.22
N LYS A 161 -10.76 -8.91 17.34
CA LYS A 161 -9.78 -9.31 18.33
C LYS A 161 -8.41 -8.86 17.85
N VAL A 162 -7.77 -7.92 18.55
CA VAL A 162 -6.40 -7.49 18.26
C VAL A 162 -5.43 -8.29 19.13
N VAL A 163 -4.54 -9.05 18.47
CA VAL A 163 -3.53 -9.89 19.11
C VAL A 163 -2.19 -9.16 19.09
N THR A 164 -1.63 -8.93 20.27
CA THR A 164 -0.32 -8.31 20.42
C THR A 164 0.79 -9.30 20.12
N VAL A 165 1.68 -8.96 19.20
CA VAL A 165 2.86 -9.76 18.87
C VAL A 165 4.09 -9.12 19.49
N THR A 166 4.76 -9.88 20.39
CA THR A 166 5.94 -9.41 21.15
C THR A 166 7.24 -10.06 20.69
N ALA A 167 7.16 -11.02 19.74
CA ALA A 167 8.33 -11.71 19.21
C ALA A 167 9.23 -10.76 18.40
N GLY A 168 10.53 -11.03 18.35
CA GLY A 168 11.51 -10.30 17.56
C GLY A 168 11.49 -8.80 17.85
N GLN A 169 11.27 -7.98 16.82
CA GLN A 169 11.16 -6.53 16.95
C GLN A 169 9.78 -6.03 17.34
N ALA A 170 8.82 -6.93 17.46
CA ALA A 170 7.42 -6.60 17.76
C ALA A 170 6.81 -5.55 16.78
N THR A 171 7.11 -5.70 15.49
CA THR A 171 6.64 -4.84 14.40
C THR A 171 5.87 -5.63 13.33
N LEU A 172 5.60 -5.00 12.18
CA LEU A 172 4.84 -5.58 11.07
C LEU A 172 5.38 -6.94 10.59
N LYS A 173 6.71 -7.13 10.53
CA LYS A 173 7.31 -8.39 10.06
C LYS A 173 6.89 -9.58 10.93
N GLU A 174 6.93 -9.41 12.24
CA GLU A 174 6.53 -10.43 13.20
C GLU A 174 5.02 -10.65 13.19
N ALA A 175 4.23 -9.58 13.02
CA ALA A 175 2.78 -9.67 12.88
C ALA A 175 2.37 -10.52 11.67
N ILE A 176 3.03 -10.36 10.52
CA ILE A 176 2.81 -11.18 9.32
C ILE A 176 3.16 -12.66 9.62
N SER A 177 4.30 -12.90 10.26
CA SER A 177 4.73 -14.27 10.59
C SER A 177 3.74 -14.97 11.52
N GLU A 178 3.15 -14.24 12.48
CA GLU A 178 2.16 -14.80 13.39
C GLU A 178 0.82 -15.05 12.69
N ALA A 179 0.37 -14.13 11.84
CA ALA A 179 -0.81 -14.32 11.00
C ALA A 179 -0.68 -15.55 10.08
N MET A 180 0.51 -15.77 9.51
CA MET A 180 0.79 -16.95 8.69
C MET A 180 0.73 -18.25 9.50
N ARG A 181 1.22 -18.26 10.75
CA ARG A 181 1.13 -19.44 11.64
C ARG A 181 -0.33 -19.77 11.96
N ASP A 182 -1.14 -18.76 12.29
CA ASP A 182 -2.57 -18.95 12.50
C ASP A 182 -3.24 -19.49 11.23
N TRP A 183 -2.90 -18.93 10.07
CA TRP A 183 -3.50 -19.36 8.81
C TRP A 183 -3.20 -20.82 8.48
N VAL A 184 -1.94 -21.26 8.63
CA VAL A 184 -1.55 -22.69 8.48
C VAL A 184 -2.41 -23.59 9.38
N THR A 185 -2.63 -23.18 10.61
CA THR A 185 -3.38 -23.97 11.60
C THR A 185 -4.87 -24.04 11.28
N ASN A 186 -5.46 -22.95 10.76
CA ASN A 186 -6.90 -22.79 10.64
C ASN A 186 -7.38 -22.62 9.18
N VAL A 187 -6.62 -23.06 8.22
CA VAL A 187 -6.78 -22.80 6.77
C VAL A 187 -8.17 -23.15 6.22
N ARG A 188 -8.82 -24.19 6.78
CA ARG A 188 -10.13 -24.66 6.29
C ARG A 188 -11.25 -23.65 6.50
N THR A 189 -11.22 -22.91 7.59
CA THR A 189 -12.30 -21.98 8.00
C THR A 189 -11.92 -20.52 7.88
N THR A 190 -10.63 -20.25 7.66
CA THR A 190 -10.05 -18.92 7.76
C THR A 190 -9.52 -18.44 6.42
N HIS A 191 -9.84 -17.19 6.07
CA HIS A 191 -9.19 -16.47 5.00
C HIS A 191 -8.27 -15.40 5.57
N TYR A 192 -7.06 -15.33 5.03
CA TYR A 192 -6.09 -14.30 5.35
C TYR A 192 -6.25 -13.14 4.36
N ILE A 193 -6.79 -12.00 4.83
CA ILE A 193 -6.85 -10.76 4.05
C ILE A 193 -5.48 -10.08 4.12
N LEU A 194 -4.70 -10.18 3.06
CA LEU A 194 -3.37 -9.59 2.98
C LEU A 194 -3.43 -8.14 2.50
N GLY A 195 -2.74 -7.24 3.21
CA GLY A 195 -2.91 -5.79 3.09
C GLY A 195 -2.10 -5.11 1.99
N SER A 196 -1.25 -5.83 1.26
CA SER A 196 -0.39 -5.23 0.25
C SER A 196 -0.24 -6.10 -1.00
N ALA A 197 0.32 -5.53 -2.08
CA ALA A 197 0.64 -6.23 -3.33
C ALA A 197 1.93 -7.06 -3.18
N LEU A 198 2.01 -7.83 -2.11
CA LEU A 198 3.15 -8.61 -1.65
C LEU A 198 2.66 -10.01 -1.24
N GLY A 199 3.58 -10.93 -0.93
CA GLY A 199 3.24 -12.28 -0.55
C GLY A 199 3.18 -13.25 -1.74
N SER A 200 2.72 -14.47 -1.46
CA SER A 200 2.60 -15.53 -2.47
C SER A 200 1.54 -15.23 -3.50
N HIS A 201 1.72 -15.73 -4.72
CA HIS A 201 0.61 -15.77 -5.67
C HIS A 201 -0.62 -16.46 -5.05
N PRO A 202 -1.87 -15.94 -5.23
CA PRO A 202 -2.27 -14.87 -6.14
C PRO A 202 -2.27 -13.44 -5.53
N TYR A 203 -1.84 -13.25 -4.29
CA TYR A 203 -1.99 -11.97 -3.59
C TYR A 203 -1.43 -10.75 -4.35
N PRO A 204 -0.21 -10.76 -4.92
CA PRO A 204 0.30 -9.57 -5.62
C PRO A 204 -0.62 -9.13 -6.76
N MET A 205 -1.06 -10.07 -7.60
CA MET A 205 -1.96 -9.82 -8.71
C MET A 205 -3.35 -9.36 -8.23
N MET A 206 -3.93 -10.10 -7.29
CA MET A 206 -5.27 -9.84 -6.76
C MET A 206 -5.36 -8.48 -6.09
N VAL A 207 -4.39 -8.13 -5.24
CA VAL A 207 -4.35 -6.83 -4.56
C VAL A 207 -4.15 -5.70 -5.56
N ARG A 208 -3.27 -5.85 -6.55
CA ARG A 208 -3.13 -4.90 -7.67
C ARG A 208 -4.48 -4.65 -8.34
N ASP A 209 -5.18 -5.71 -8.70
CA ASP A 209 -6.43 -5.62 -9.46
C ASP A 209 -7.55 -4.94 -8.64
N PHE A 210 -7.64 -5.19 -7.33
CA PHE A 210 -8.58 -4.47 -6.47
C PHE A 210 -8.18 -3.01 -6.22
N GLN A 211 -6.90 -2.67 -6.34
CA GLN A 211 -6.43 -1.29 -6.19
C GLN A 211 -6.40 -0.51 -7.51
N ARG A 212 -6.43 -1.18 -8.67
CA ARG A 212 -6.31 -0.50 -9.98
C ARG A 212 -7.41 0.53 -10.26
N VAL A 213 -8.53 0.46 -9.54
CA VAL A 213 -9.59 1.48 -9.59
C VAL A 213 -9.05 2.90 -9.31
N ILE A 214 -7.99 3.03 -8.51
CA ILE A 214 -7.30 4.30 -8.24
C ILE A 214 -6.82 4.93 -9.56
N GLY A 215 -6.07 4.18 -10.34
CA GLY A 215 -5.52 4.67 -11.61
C GLY A 215 -6.57 4.78 -12.71
N GLN A 216 -7.56 3.87 -12.75
CA GLN A 216 -8.66 3.94 -13.70
C GLN A 216 -9.46 5.25 -13.56
N GLU A 217 -9.86 5.59 -12.33
CA GLU A 217 -10.53 6.86 -12.04
C GLU A 217 -9.62 8.06 -12.31
N THR A 218 -8.34 7.98 -11.91
CA THR A 218 -7.36 9.04 -12.15
C THR A 218 -7.23 9.33 -13.64
N ARG A 219 -7.15 8.30 -14.48
CA ARG A 219 -7.02 8.43 -15.93
C ARG A 219 -8.22 9.16 -16.53
N GLN A 220 -9.44 8.74 -16.17
CA GLN A 220 -10.65 9.40 -16.66
C GLN A 220 -10.73 10.86 -16.17
N GLN A 221 -10.51 11.08 -14.88
CA GLN A 221 -10.64 12.40 -14.26
C GLN A 221 -9.61 13.42 -14.79
N ILE A 222 -8.37 12.98 -15.10
CA ILE A 222 -7.37 13.90 -15.66
C ILE A 222 -7.64 14.21 -17.13
N LEU A 223 -8.11 13.23 -17.90
CA LEU A 223 -8.53 13.46 -19.27
C LEU A 223 -9.73 14.41 -19.36
N ASP A 224 -10.70 14.28 -18.46
CA ASP A 224 -11.85 15.19 -18.40
C ASP A 224 -11.43 16.63 -18.09
N ARG A 225 -10.38 16.83 -17.27
CA ARG A 225 -9.93 18.15 -16.80
C ARG A 225 -8.91 18.82 -17.71
N GLU A 226 -7.89 18.05 -18.14
CA GLU A 226 -6.72 18.57 -18.84
C GLU A 226 -6.66 18.14 -20.31
N GLN A 227 -7.59 17.28 -20.76
CA GLN A 227 -7.66 16.72 -22.12
C GLN A 227 -6.38 15.99 -22.56
N ARG A 228 -5.55 15.60 -21.59
CA ARG A 228 -4.31 14.84 -21.80
C ARG A 228 -3.92 14.04 -20.56
N LEU A 229 -3.01 13.08 -20.71
CA LEU A 229 -2.43 12.31 -19.62
C LEU A 229 -1.43 13.16 -18.81
N PRO A 230 -1.17 12.79 -17.54
CA PRO A 230 -0.15 13.45 -16.73
C PRO A 230 1.26 13.16 -17.25
N ASP A 231 2.20 14.04 -16.97
CA ASP A 231 3.61 13.84 -17.27
C ASP A 231 4.30 12.95 -16.21
N LEU A 232 3.80 12.99 -14.95
CA LEU A 232 4.39 12.28 -13.84
C LEU A 232 3.31 11.77 -12.86
N LEU A 233 3.39 10.50 -12.51
CA LEU A 233 2.67 9.88 -11.40
C LEU A 233 3.62 9.65 -10.22
N VAL A 234 3.18 9.98 -9.01
CA VAL A 234 3.97 9.78 -7.77
C VAL A 234 3.13 9.08 -6.72
N ALA A 235 3.69 8.07 -6.08
CA ALA A 235 3.08 7.40 -4.94
C ALA A 235 4.13 6.88 -3.95
N CYS A 236 3.82 6.85 -2.67
CA CYS A 236 4.69 6.20 -1.67
C CYS A 236 4.69 4.68 -1.82
N VAL A 237 5.80 4.03 -1.46
CA VAL A 237 5.98 2.58 -1.61
C VAL A 237 6.47 1.95 -0.32
N GLY A 238 5.54 1.30 0.41
CA GLY A 238 5.84 0.27 1.39
C GLY A 238 5.83 -1.10 0.71
N GLY A 239 4.81 -1.95 0.91
CA GLY A 239 4.58 -3.10 0.05
C GLY A 239 4.09 -2.72 -1.35
N GLY A 240 3.64 -1.49 -1.55
CA GLY A 240 3.39 -0.88 -2.85
C GLY A 240 1.95 -0.95 -3.38
N SER A 241 0.95 -1.33 -2.57
CA SER A 241 -0.43 -1.53 -3.06
C SER A 241 -1.07 -0.25 -3.62
N ASN A 242 -0.87 0.91 -2.97
CA ASN A 242 -1.39 2.17 -3.47
C ASN A 242 -0.70 2.62 -4.76
N ALA A 243 0.60 2.40 -4.85
CA ALA A 243 1.40 2.78 -6.00
C ALA A 243 1.05 1.93 -7.23
N ILE A 244 1.00 0.60 -7.10
CA ILE A 244 0.63 -0.26 -8.22
C ILE A 244 -0.83 -0.01 -8.66
N GLY A 245 -1.72 0.30 -7.72
CA GLY A 245 -3.10 0.68 -8.03
C GLY A 245 -3.20 1.94 -8.87
N LEU A 246 -2.36 2.96 -8.61
CA LEU A 246 -2.26 4.15 -9.44
C LEU A 246 -1.55 3.87 -10.77
N PHE A 247 -0.43 3.15 -10.76
CA PHE A 247 0.46 3.00 -11.90
C PHE A 247 -0.05 2.03 -12.96
N HIS A 248 -0.66 0.91 -12.54
CA HIS A 248 -1.01 -0.20 -13.44
C HIS A 248 -1.84 0.24 -14.65
N PRO A 249 -2.88 1.09 -14.55
CA PRO A 249 -3.63 1.55 -15.72
C PRO A 249 -2.85 2.45 -16.69
N PHE A 250 -1.63 2.86 -16.34
CA PHE A 250 -0.77 3.71 -17.16
C PHE A 250 0.52 3.00 -17.63
N LEU A 251 0.67 1.70 -17.37
CA LEU A 251 1.90 0.98 -17.71
C LEU A 251 2.23 0.99 -19.20
N ASN A 252 1.23 1.05 -20.07
CA ASN A 252 1.40 1.11 -21.52
C ASN A 252 1.52 2.54 -22.08
N ASP A 253 1.40 3.57 -21.24
CA ASP A 253 1.55 4.96 -21.66
C ASP A 253 3.00 5.41 -21.44
N GLU A 254 3.87 5.20 -22.43
CA GLU A 254 5.31 5.49 -22.35
C GLU A 254 5.62 6.97 -22.02
N SER A 255 4.73 7.88 -22.42
CA SER A 255 4.86 9.31 -22.12
C SER A 255 4.63 9.67 -20.65
N VAL A 256 4.03 8.78 -19.87
CA VAL A 256 3.75 8.98 -18.45
C VAL A 256 4.88 8.39 -17.61
N ARG A 257 5.68 9.24 -17.00
CA ARG A 257 6.68 8.81 -16.02
C ARG A 257 6.01 8.40 -14.71
N MET A 258 6.60 7.45 -14.01
CA MET A 258 6.10 6.96 -12.73
C MET A 258 7.23 6.86 -11.72
N VAL A 259 7.01 7.40 -10.52
CA VAL A 259 7.99 7.35 -9.43
C VAL A 259 7.35 6.81 -8.16
N GLY A 260 7.90 5.70 -7.67
CA GLY A 260 7.63 5.15 -6.35
C GLY A 260 8.59 5.73 -5.31
N VAL A 261 8.09 6.22 -4.19
CA VAL A 261 8.89 6.85 -3.14
C VAL A 261 8.96 5.97 -1.91
N GLU A 262 10.16 5.46 -1.60
CA GLU A 262 10.43 4.60 -0.44
C GLU A 262 10.80 5.43 0.80
N ALA A 263 10.82 4.78 1.98
CA ALA A 263 11.25 5.43 3.21
C ALA A 263 12.79 5.37 3.36
N GLY A 264 13.41 6.53 3.27
CA GLY A 264 14.84 6.70 3.47
C GLY A 264 15.29 6.76 4.93
N GLY A 265 14.34 6.77 5.90
CA GLY A 265 14.63 6.75 7.32
C GLY A 265 15.57 7.88 7.76
N GLU A 266 16.59 7.53 8.54
CA GLU A 266 17.68 8.46 8.94
C GLU A 266 18.73 8.67 7.83
N GLY A 267 18.43 8.24 6.59
CA GLY A 267 19.34 8.26 5.43
C GLY A 267 19.92 6.89 5.10
N ILE A 268 20.10 6.61 3.82
CA ILE A 268 20.55 5.28 3.34
C ILE A 268 21.87 4.83 3.97
N ARG A 269 22.83 5.77 4.10
CA ARG A 269 24.16 5.46 4.67
C ARG A 269 24.14 5.12 6.16
N SER A 270 23.07 5.46 6.87
CA SER A 270 22.95 5.14 8.30
C SER A 270 22.63 3.66 8.55
N GLY A 271 22.17 2.93 7.53
CA GLY A 271 21.59 1.59 7.65
C GLY A 271 20.19 1.57 8.28
N LYS A 272 19.67 2.70 8.76
CA LYS A 272 18.34 2.85 9.36
C LYS A 272 17.36 3.41 8.33
N HIS A 273 16.89 2.58 7.44
CA HIS A 273 15.94 2.93 6.38
C HIS A 273 15.08 1.73 5.97
N ALA A 274 14.09 1.95 5.14
CA ALA A 274 13.28 0.91 4.51
C ALA A 274 13.19 1.12 2.99
N ALA A 275 14.28 1.60 2.36
CA ALA A 275 14.41 1.78 0.92
C ALA A 275 15.09 0.55 0.31
N ARG A 276 14.28 -0.43 -0.12
CA ARG A 276 14.76 -1.73 -0.63
C ARG A 276 15.53 -1.60 -1.93
N PHE A 277 15.16 -0.66 -2.78
CA PHE A 277 15.81 -0.45 -4.06
C PHE A 277 17.13 0.34 -3.99
N GLN A 278 17.45 0.91 -2.83
CA GLN A 278 18.69 1.66 -2.58
C GLN A 278 19.78 0.81 -1.88
N GLY A 279 19.41 -0.25 -1.18
CA GLY A 279 20.38 -1.08 -0.44
C GLY A 279 20.00 -2.56 -0.38
N GLY A 280 18.88 -2.96 -0.99
CA GLY A 280 18.39 -4.33 -0.92
C GLY A 280 18.98 -5.24 -2.00
N ARG A 281 18.66 -6.52 -1.83
CA ARG A 281 19.05 -7.60 -2.75
C ARG A 281 17.86 -8.51 -3.06
N LEU A 282 17.99 -9.34 -4.07
CA LEU A 282 17.01 -10.37 -4.39
C LEU A 282 17.00 -11.45 -3.31
N GLY A 283 15.81 -11.77 -2.81
CA GLY A 283 15.63 -12.84 -1.84
C GLY A 283 14.18 -13.27 -1.72
N VAL A 284 13.90 -14.15 -0.76
CA VAL A 284 12.54 -14.64 -0.48
C VAL A 284 12.13 -14.22 0.92
N LEU A 285 10.98 -13.60 1.05
CA LEU A 285 10.37 -13.26 2.33
C LEU A 285 8.84 -13.48 2.26
N GLN A 286 8.31 -14.18 3.27
CA GLN A 286 6.86 -14.36 3.47
C GLN A 286 6.13 -14.81 2.19
N GLY A 287 6.74 -15.76 1.50
CA GLY A 287 6.14 -16.47 0.38
C GLY A 287 6.37 -15.87 -1.01
N THR A 288 7.16 -14.82 -1.14
CA THR A 288 7.45 -14.21 -2.44
C THR A 288 8.94 -13.95 -2.64
N LYS A 289 9.40 -14.06 -3.88
CA LYS A 289 10.73 -13.66 -4.30
C LYS A 289 10.70 -12.22 -4.80
N THR A 290 11.49 -11.34 -4.17
CA THR A 290 11.48 -9.92 -4.45
C THR A 290 12.76 -9.22 -3.98
N PHE A 291 12.89 -7.91 -4.21
CA PHE A 291 13.91 -7.09 -3.55
C PHE A 291 13.58 -6.90 -2.07
N LEU A 292 14.57 -7.12 -1.20
CA LEU A 292 14.43 -7.00 0.25
C LEU A 292 15.76 -6.55 0.91
N LEU A 293 15.64 -5.98 2.11
CA LEU A 293 16.79 -5.64 2.93
C LEU A 293 17.20 -6.87 3.74
N ALA A 294 18.34 -7.44 3.37
CA ALA A 294 18.94 -8.60 4.05
C ALA A 294 20.46 -8.51 4.00
N ASN A 295 21.10 -9.06 5.02
CA ASN A 295 22.56 -9.22 5.07
C ASN A 295 23.07 -10.30 4.10
N GLU A 296 24.37 -10.58 4.13
CA GLU A 296 25.02 -11.53 3.23
C GLU A 296 24.53 -12.97 3.43
N ASP A 297 24.13 -13.32 4.66
CA ASP A 297 23.58 -14.63 5.02
C ASP A 297 22.07 -14.76 4.70
N GLY A 298 21.46 -13.72 4.11
CA GLY A 298 20.04 -13.69 3.77
C GLY A 298 19.13 -13.41 4.98
N GLN A 299 19.68 -13.00 6.13
CA GLN A 299 18.89 -12.61 7.29
C GLN A 299 18.30 -11.20 7.07
N ILE A 300 17.01 -11.04 7.36
CA ILE A 300 16.31 -9.77 7.18
C ILE A 300 16.88 -8.72 8.13
N GLU A 301 17.32 -7.61 7.56
CA GLU A 301 17.83 -6.47 8.32
C GLU A 301 16.73 -5.72 9.05
N LEU A 302 17.15 -4.99 10.08
CA LEU A 302 16.28 -4.07 10.81
C LEU A 302 15.96 -2.87 9.92
N THR A 303 14.69 -2.55 9.80
CA THR A 303 14.24 -1.37 9.06
C THR A 303 13.91 -0.22 9.98
N HIS A 304 13.85 0.98 9.44
CA HIS A 304 13.42 2.17 10.16
C HIS A 304 12.69 3.15 9.24
N SER A 305 11.58 3.69 9.72
CA SER A 305 10.88 4.82 9.15
C SER A 305 10.03 5.50 10.22
N VAL A 306 9.90 6.84 10.15
CA VAL A 306 8.91 7.60 10.93
C VAL A 306 7.48 7.17 10.59
N SER A 307 7.28 6.60 9.41
CA SER A 307 6.01 6.05 8.93
C SER A 307 5.96 4.53 9.15
N ALA A 308 5.13 4.07 10.07
CA ALA A 308 4.95 2.65 10.35
C ALA A 308 4.46 1.83 9.13
N GLY A 309 3.73 2.46 8.19
CA GLY A 309 3.24 1.77 6.99
C GLY A 309 4.28 1.59 5.88
N LEU A 310 5.43 2.27 5.97
CA LEU A 310 6.57 2.11 5.06
C LEU A 310 7.74 1.34 5.71
N ASP A 311 7.67 1.09 7.01
CA ASP A 311 8.71 0.42 7.80
C ASP A 311 8.65 -1.10 7.60
N TYR A 312 9.13 -1.56 6.44
CA TYR A 312 9.10 -2.97 6.07
C TYR A 312 10.22 -3.34 5.10
N ALA A 313 10.80 -4.52 5.28
CA ALA A 313 12.02 -4.94 4.60
C ALA A 313 11.84 -5.40 3.15
N ALA A 314 10.62 -5.65 2.67
CA ALA A 314 10.38 -6.14 1.31
C ALA A 314 9.43 -5.22 0.52
N VAL A 315 9.36 -5.43 -0.79
CA VAL A 315 8.47 -4.70 -1.72
C VAL A 315 7.71 -5.69 -2.61
N GLY A 316 6.59 -5.27 -3.17
CA GLY A 316 5.81 -6.10 -4.08
C GLY A 316 6.64 -6.59 -5.28
N PRO A 317 6.51 -7.87 -5.69
CA PRO A 317 7.31 -8.45 -6.76
C PRO A 317 7.10 -7.76 -8.11
N GLU A 318 5.89 -7.26 -8.37
CA GLU A 318 5.62 -6.48 -9.58
C GLU A 318 6.41 -5.16 -9.59
N HIS A 319 6.58 -4.48 -8.45
CA HIS A 319 7.44 -3.30 -8.35
C HIS A 319 8.90 -3.62 -8.65
N SER A 320 9.41 -4.77 -8.18
CA SER A 320 10.76 -5.23 -8.49
C SER A 320 10.96 -5.43 -9.99
N TYR A 321 9.98 -6.06 -10.64
CA TYR A 321 9.97 -6.25 -12.09
C TYR A 321 9.90 -4.94 -12.86
N LEU A 322 8.98 -4.04 -12.47
CA LEU A 322 8.82 -2.73 -13.14
C LEU A 322 10.06 -1.85 -13.01
N ARG A 323 10.79 -1.95 -11.89
CA ARG A 323 12.11 -1.32 -11.73
C ARG A 323 13.14 -1.93 -12.69
N GLU A 324 13.22 -3.26 -12.75
CA GLU A 324 14.20 -3.97 -13.59
C GLU A 324 14.08 -3.61 -15.06
N ILE A 325 12.83 -3.54 -15.56
CA ILE A 325 12.58 -3.16 -16.97
C ILE A 325 12.60 -1.64 -17.21
N GLY A 326 12.88 -0.83 -16.19
CA GLY A 326 12.95 0.63 -16.29
C GLY A 326 11.61 1.33 -16.51
N ARG A 327 10.46 0.65 -16.25
CA ARG A 327 9.14 1.25 -16.47
C ARG A 327 8.72 2.18 -15.33
N VAL A 328 9.15 1.89 -14.10
CA VAL A 328 8.91 2.71 -12.92
C VAL A 328 10.25 3.03 -12.26
N GLU A 329 10.45 4.29 -11.97
CA GLU A 329 11.59 4.80 -11.21
C GLU A 329 11.29 4.69 -9.71
N TYR A 330 12.32 4.49 -8.88
CA TYR A 330 12.17 4.47 -7.42
C TYR A 330 13.19 5.40 -6.78
N ASP A 331 12.68 6.31 -5.96
CA ASP A 331 13.45 7.27 -5.16
C ASP A 331 13.07 7.07 -3.67
N PHE A 332 13.65 7.84 -2.80
CA PHE A 332 13.36 7.82 -1.38
C PHE A 332 13.22 9.23 -0.79
N ALA A 333 12.55 9.31 0.34
CA ALA A 333 12.54 10.49 1.19
C ALA A 333 12.96 10.09 2.61
N THR A 334 13.80 10.90 3.25
CA THR A 334 14.18 10.72 4.66
C THR A 334 13.02 11.07 5.59
N ASP A 335 13.13 10.68 6.86
CA ASP A 335 12.15 11.04 7.90
C ASP A 335 11.99 12.55 8.03
N GLU A 336 13.09 13.31 7.97
CA GLU A 336 13.07 14.78 8.01
C GLU A 336 12.33 15.37 6.80
N GLU A 337 12.61 14.86 5.60
CA GLU A 337 11.95 15.29 4.37
C GLU A 337 10.46 14.93 4.38
N ALA A 338 10.10 13.74 4.87
CA ALA A 338 8.71 13.31 5.00
C ALA A 338 7.95 14.20 6.00
N LEU A 339 8.54 14.53 7.15
CA LEU A 339 7.94 15.47 8.12
C LEU A 339 7.78 16.88 7.53
N ALA A 340 8.75 17.35 6.73
CA ALA A 340 8.61 18.60 5.99
C ALA A 340 7.49 18.54 4.95
N GLY A 341 7.35 17.41 4.24
CA GLY A 341 6.25 17.15 3.30
C GLY A 341 4.87 17.11 3.99
N PHE A 342 4.79 16.49 5.17
CA PHE A 342 3.59 16.50 6.01
C PHE A 342 3.15 17.93 6.34
N LYS A 343 4.08 18.75 6.85
CA LYS A 343 3.84 20.15 7.18
C LYS A 343 3.45 20.96 5.93
N LEU A 344 4.18 20.78 4.83
CA LEU A 344 3.95 21.51 3.59
C LEU A 344 2.52 21.31 3.08
N LEU A 345 2.05 20.07 2.95
CA LEU A 345 0.70 19.78 2.45
C LEU A 345 -0.38 20.29 3.43
N SER A 346 -0.14 20.14 4.73
CA SER A 346 -1.06 20.63 5.77
C SER A 346 -1.24 22.14 5.70
N GLU A 347 -0.17 22.90 5.57
CA GLU A 347 -0.19 24.37 5.57
C GLU A 347 -0.66 24.98 4.23
N THR A 348 -0.42 24.28 3.12
CA THR A 348 -0.82 24.79 1.80
C THR A 348 -2.26 24.44 1.45
N GLU A 349 -2.65 23.19 1.66
CA GLU A 349 -3.96 22.70 1.18
C GLU A 349 -4.96 22.40 2.30
N GLY A 350 -4.57 22.52 3.58
CA GLY A 350 -5.41 22.12 4.70
C GLY A 350 -5.66 20.60 4.75
N ILE A 351 -4.78 19.81 4.12
CA ILE A 351 -4.85 18.36 4.08
C ILE A 351 -3.75 17.80 4.95
N ILE A 352 -4.10 17.17 6.05
CA ILE A 352 -3.15 16.46 6.92
C ILE A 352 -2.95 15.05 6.34
N PRO A 353 -1.84 14.77 5.63
CA PRO A 353 -1.63 13.47 5.00
C PRO A 353 -1.14 12.45 6.00
N ALA A 354 -1.34 11.17 5.73
CA ALA A 354 -0.60 10.11 6.42
C ALA A 354 0.92 10.31 6.21
N LEU A 355 1.74 9.90 7.19
CA LEU A 355 3.21 9.97 7.05
C LEU A 355 3.71 9.16 5.86
N GLU A 356 3.01 8.11 5.46
CA GLU A 356 3.27 7.38 4.23
C GLU A 356 3.17 8.31 3.00
N THR A 357 2.06 9.02 2.87
CA THR A 357 1.80 9.99 1.79
C THR A 357 2.80 11.15 1.81
N ALA A 358 3.22 11.57 2.99
CA ALA A 358 4.16 12.66 3.17
C ALA A 358 5.52 12.43 2.48
N HIS A 359 5.96 11.16 2.33
CA HIS A 359 7.15 10.81 1.54
C HIS A 359 6.98 11.18 0.06
N ALA A 360 5.80 10.93 -0.52
CA ALA A 360 5.50 11.34 -1.89
C ALA A 360 5.44 12.86 -2.04
N VAL A 361 4.90 13.58 -1.04
CA VAL A 361 4.91 15.06 -1.03
C VAL A 361 6.33 15.59 -0.99
N ALA A 362 7.21 14.99 -0.19
CA ALA A 362 8.63 15.36 -0.11
C ALA A 362 9.35 15.22 -1.47
N HIS A 363 9.08 14.13 -2.19
CA HIS A 363 9.61 13.94 -3.54
C HIS A 363 9.08 15.01 -4.52
N ILE A 364 7.79 15.29 -4.51
CA ILE A 364 7.21 16.33 -5.35
C ILE A 364 7.84 17.70 -5.06
N ALA A 365 8.09 18.03 -3.80
CA ALA A 365 8.75 19.29 -3.42
C ALA A 365 10.16 19.42 -4.03
N LYS A 366 10.85 18.31 -4.29
CA LYS A 366 12.18 18.29 -4.94
C LYS A 366 12.10 18.41 -6.47
N VAL A 367 11.07 17.82 -7.10
CA VAL A 367 11.02 17.65 -8.55
C VAL A 367 10.14 18.69 -9.24
N ALA A 368 9.02 19.11 -8.65
CA ALA A 368 8.08 20.03 -9.25
C ALA A 368 8.74 21.38 -9.65
N PRO A 369 9.60 22.01 -8.82
CA PRO A 369 10.24 23.26 -9.19
C PRO A 369 11.16 23.19 -10.43
N LYS A 370 11.54 21.96 -10.83
CA LYS A 370 12.41 21.71 -11.99
C LYS A 370 11.65 21.38 -13.27
N MET A 371 10.32 21.23 -13.17
CA MET A 371 9.45 20.92 -14.30
C MET A 371 8.86 22.19 -14.89
N ALA A 372 8.55 22.18 -16.19
CA ALA A 372 7.90 23.33 -16.83
C ALA A 372 6.47 23.53 -16.32
N PRO A 373 5.94 24.78 -16.33
CA PRO A 373 4.62 25.11 -15.76
C PRO A 373 3.41 24.42 -16.43
N ASP A 374 3.59 23.97 -17.67
CA ASP A 374 2.57 23.23 -18.42
C ASP A 374 2.53 21.73 -18.05
N LYS A 375 3.50 21.25 -17.28
CA LYS A 375 3.58 19.84 -16.87
C LYS A 375 2.57 19.52 -15.77
N ILE A 376 2.14 18.26 -15.75
CA ILE A 376 1.12 17.77 -14.82
C ILE A 376 1.71 16.63 -13.98
N ILE A 377 1.63 16.81 -12.67
CA ILE A 377 1.95 15.77 -11.67
C ILE A 377 0.63 15.29 -11.05
N VAL A 378 0.44 13.98 -10.99
CA VAL A 378 -0.61 13.38 -10.16
C VAL A 378 0.02 12.57 -9.05
N MET A 379 -0.31 12.87 -7.80
CA MET A 379 0.13 12.14 -6.62
C MET A 379 -1.03 11.39 -5.97
N ASN A 380 -0.78 10.15 -5.57
CA ASN A 380 -1.75 9.42 -4.75
C ASN A 380 -1.68 9.87 -3.29
N CYS A 381 -2.71 10.57 -2.80
CA CYS A 381 -2.91 10.84 -1.38
C CYS A 381 -3.50 9.59 -0.72
N SER A 382 -2.65 8.62 -0.41
CA SER A 382 -3.01 7.23 -0.11
C SER A 382 -3.78 7.03 1.20
N GLY A 383 -3.67 7.98 2.15
CA GLY A 383 -4.36 7.96 3.42
C GLY A 383 -4.23 9.28 4.19
N ARG A 384 -5.15 9.50 5.13
CA ARG A 384 -5.17 10.69 5.99
C ARG A 384 -4.31 10.50 7.24
N GLY A 385 -3.85 11.62 7.80
CA GLY A 385 -2.86 11.67 8.85
C GLY A 385 -3.39 11.73 10.28
N ASP A 386 -4.71 11.56 10.53
CA ASP A 386 -5.26 11.60 11.90
C ASP A 386 -4.52 10.67 12.85
N LYS A 387 -4.13 9.50 12.37
CA LYS A 387 -3.35 8.50 13.12
C LYS A 387 -1.92 8.95 13.45
N ASP A 388 -1.38 9.91 12.69
CA ASP A 388 0.03 10.31 12.73
C ASP A 388 0.26 11.65 13.40
N VAL A 389 -0.81 12.39 13.74
CA VAL A 389 -0.73 13.74 14.35
C VAL A 389 0.12 13.74 15.60
N ALA A 390 -0.05 12.75 16.49
CA ALA A 390 0.75 12.65 17.72
C ALA A 390 2.24 12.44 17.43
N THR A 391 2.57 11.61 16.44
CA THR A 391 3.97 11.37 16.02
C THR A 391 4.54 12.62 15.36
N ALA A 392 3.84 13.23 14.42
CA ALA A 392 4.28 14.45 13.76
C ALA A 392 4.47 15.62 14.75
N ALA A 393 3.58 15.77 15.74
CA ALA A 393 3.68 16.81 16.78
C ALA A 393 4.96 16.68 17.60
N LYS A 394 5.38 15.47 17.99
CA LYS A 394 6.64 15.24 18.69
C LYS A 394 7.86 15.76 17.94
N HIS A 395 7.85 15.70 16.61
CA HIS A 395 8.98 16.12 15.78
C HIS A 395 8.89 17.59 15.34
N LEU A 396 7.67 18.07 15.05
CA LEU A 396 7.47 19.39 14.42
C LEU A 396 7.12 20.51 15.41
N LEU A 397 6.42 20.19 16.51
CA LEU A 397 5.94 21.22 17.46
C LEU A 397 6.79 21.29 18.72
N SER A 398 7.54 20.24 19.08
CA SER A 398 8.42 20.26 20.26
C SER A 398 9.71 21.09 20.08
N ARG A 399 10.04 21.49 18.85
CA ARG A 399 11.22 22.32 18.53
C ARG A 399 10.96 23.84 18.67
N THR A 400 9.79 24.25 19.14
CA THR A 400 9.39 25.68 19.27
C THR A 400 9.48 26.19 20.71
N ARG A 401 10.40 25.63 21.52
CA ARG A 401 10.71 26.18 22.86
C ARG A 401 12.18 26.62 22.93
#